data_021e07826069d6c84eadebca18cbc7c6
#
_entry.id   021e07826069d6c84eadebca18cbc7c6
#
_cell.length_a   1.000
_cell.length_b   1.000
_cell.length_c   1.000
_cell.angle_alpha   90.00
_cell.angle_beta   90.00
_cell.angle_gamma   90.00
#
_symmetry.space_group_name_H-M   'P 1'
#
loop_
_entity.id
_entity.type
_entity.pdbx_description
1 polymer ?
#
loop_
_entity_poly.entity_id
_entity_poly.type
_entity_poly.pdbx_seq_one_letter_code
_entity_poly.pdbx_strand_id
1 'polypeptide(L)'
;MDKIRYKSILQADGSPPVSGIEGTRTFPDTEESDADLLDAYSRAVVRVVGSVGPTVVSVVVGKTLQGRRGEQMGAGSGVIVAPEGYIMTNNHVVQGAGRIEVRLADGTALPARLAGADPATDLAVLRADTTGGLPYARFGDSAVLSVGQLAIAIGNPLGFDSTVSTGVLSALGRALRSR
;
A
#
# COMPACT_ATOMS: atom_id res chain seq x y z
N MET A 1 29.18 -26.97 3.62
CA MET A 1 29.32 -25.56 3.18
C MET A 1 29.29 -25.57 1.65
N ASP A 2 28.10 -25.53 1.08
CA ASP A 2 27.90 -25.62 -0.36
C ASP A 2 27.90 -24.20 -0.97
N LYS A 3 28.89 -24.01 -1.85
CA LYS A 3 29.00 -22.78 -2.65
C LYS A 3 27.87 -22.77 -3.69
N ILE A 4 26.90 -21.89 -3.52
CA ILE A 4 25.89 -21.63 -4.54
C ILE A 4 26.57 -20.95 -5.73
N ARG A 5 26.75 -21.69 -6.83
CA ARG A 5 27.22 -21.15 -8.12
C ARG A 5 26.01 -20.59 -8.87
N TYR A 6 25.91 -19.28 -8.97
CA TYR A 6 25.01 -18.65 -9.93
C TYR A 6 25.57 -18.88 -11.34
N LYS A 7 24.93 -19.75 -12.12
CA LYS A 7 25.16 -19.88 -13.54
C LYS A 7 24.34 -18.79 -14.23
N SER A 8 25.01 -17.84 -14.87
CA SER A 8 24.36 -16.81 -15.67
C SER A 8 23.57 -17.44 -16.82
N ILE A 9 22.26 -17.32 -16.76
CA ILE A 9 21.34 -17.65 -17.86
C ILE A 9 21.08 -16.33 -18.58
N LEU A 10 21.93 -15.98 -19.54
CA LEU A 10 21.65 -15.01 -20.60
C LEU A 10 22.88 -14.93 -21.54
N GLN A 11 23.02 -15.88 -22.46
CA GLN A 11 23.74 -15.71 -23.70
C GLN A 11 23.06 -16.59 -24.76
N ALA A 12 22.19 -15.96 -25.53
CA ALA A 12 21.56 -16.55 -26.71
C ALA A 12 21.77 -15.68 -27.97
N ASP A 13 22.84 -14.87 -28.05
CA ASP A 13 23.08 -14.00 -29.18
C ASP A 13 24.46 -14.13 -29.87
N GLY A 14 25.22 -15.17 -29.53
CA GLY A 14 26.44 -15.49 -30.30
C GLY A 14 27.60 -14.48 -30.19
N SER A 15 27.58 -13.56 -29.22
CA SER A 15 28.66 -12.61 -28.98
C SER A 15 29.86 -13.27 -28.26
N PRO A 16 31.13 -12.91 -28.59
CA PRO A 16 32.30 -13.49 -27.96
C PRO A 16 32.38 -13.08 -26.48
N PRO A 17 32.94 -13.92 -25.60
CA PRO A 17 33.02 -13.65 -24.16
C PRO A 17 33.90 -12.41 -23.93
N VAL A 18 33.38 -11.47 -23.14
CA VAL A 18 34.14 -10.31 -22.68
C VAL A 18 35.18 -10.81 -21.67
N SER A 19 36.41 -10.95 -22.10
CA SER A 19 37.57 -11.24 -21.26
C SER A 19 37.93 -9.99 -20.47
N GLY A 20 37.88 -10.09 -19.12
CA GLY A 20 38.50 -9.12 -18.24
C GLY A 20 37.56 -8.39 -17.27
N ILE A 21 36.89 -9.12 -16.38
CA ILE A 21 36.54 -8.59 -15.06
C ILE A 21 36.90 -9.69 -14.04
N GLU A 22 38.18 -9.93 -13.86
CA GLU A 22 38.70 -10.50 -12.61
C GLU A 22 38.84 -9.38 -11.57
N GLY A 23 37.71 -8.93 -11.07
CA GLY A 23 37.65 -8.13 -9.87
C GLY A 23 36.86 -8.92 -8.86
N THR A 24 37.50 -9.73 -8.03
CA THR A 24 36.92 -10.25 -6.81
C THR A 24 36.58 -9.02 -5.96
N ARG A 25 35.35 -8.51 -6.08
CA ARG A 25 34.82 -7.58 -5.09
C ARG A 25 34.61 -8.38 -3.81
N THR A 26 35.62 -8.37 -2.96
CA THR A 26 35.45 -8.69 -1.55
C THR A 26 34.55 -7.62 -0.97
N PHE A 27 33.29 -7.94 -0.75
CA PHE A 27 32.46 -7.15 0.15
C PHE A 27 33.12 -7.26 1.51
N PRO A 28 33.30 -6.13 2.25
CA PRO A 28 33.79 -6.22 3.61
C PRO A 28 32.82 -7.10 4.37
N ASP A 29 33.34 -8.18 5.00
CA ASP A 29 32.64 -8.98 5.99
C ASP A 29 32.43 -8.08 7.23
N THR A 30 31.47 -7.17 7.15
CA THR A 30 30.83 -6.66 8.35
C THR A 30 29.90 -7.80 8.77
N GLU A 31 30.31 -8.54 9.78
CA GLU A 31 29.52 -9.57 10.45
C GLU A 31 28.34 -8.92 11.21
N GLU A 32 27.49 -8.19 10.51
CA GLU A 32 26.11 -8.06 10.95
C GLU A 32 25.48 -9.42 10.75
N SER A 33 25.13 -10.06 11.85
CA SER A 33 24.50 -11.38 11.76
C SER A 33 23.21 -11.28 10.96
N ASP A 34 22.85 -12.31 10.20
CA ASP A 34 21.56 -12.38 9.48
C ASP A 34 20.39 -12.06 10.42
N ALA A 35 20.51 -12.36 11.71
CA ALA A 35 19.54 -12.04 12.74
C ALA A 35 19.42 -10.51 12.94
N ASP A 36 20.52 -9.75 12.96
CA ASP A 36 20.49 -8.29 13.14
C ASP A 36 19.85 -7.59 11.93
N LEU A 37 20.11 -8.10 10.72
CA LEU A 37 19.49 -7.58 9.49
C LEU A 37 17.98 -7.86 9.46
N LEU A 38 17.54 -9.07 9.82
CA LEU A 38 16.12 -9.43 9.93
C LEU A 38 15.43 -8.61 11.01
N ASP A 39 16.10 -8.36 12.15
CA ASP A 39 15.59 -7.50 13.22
C ASP A 39 15.46 -6.04 12.76
N ALA A 40 16.42 -5.51 12.01
CA ALA A 40 16.36 -4.15 11.48
C ALA A 40 15.18 -3.99 10.50
N TYR A 41 14.99 -4.98 9.62
CA TYR A 41 13.85 -5.03 8.70
C TYR A 41 12.52 -5.08 9.47
N SER A 42 12.38 -6.02 10.40
CA SER A 42 11.15 -6.20 11.20
C SER A 42 10.83 -4.93 12.00
N ARG A 43 11.85 -4.32 12.63
CA ARG A 43 11.68 -3.05 13.36
C ARG A 43 11.22 -1.92 12.44
N ALA A 44 11.72 -1.84 11.21
CA ALA A 44 11.30 -0.83 10.24
C ALA A 44 9.83 -1.00 9.87
N VAL A 45 9.41 -2.24 9.55
CA VAL A 45 8.01 -2.55 9.21
C VAL A 45 7.08 -2.26 10.40
N VAL A 46 7.39 -2.78 11.58
CA VAL A 46 6.58 -2.57 12.80
C VAL A 46 6.42 -1.09 13.12
N ARG A 47 7.51 -0.28 12.99
CA ARG A 47 7.45 1.17 13.21
C ARG A 47 6.51 1.86 12.23
N VAL A 48 6.59 1.51 10.95
CA VAL A 48 5.71 2.09 9.91
C VAL A 48 4.27 1.69 10.17
N VAL A 49 4.00 0.43 10.45
CA VAL A 49 2.64 -0.05 10.77
C VAL A 49 2.08 0.65 12.01
N GLY A 50 2.88 0.81 13.06
CA GLY A 50 2.45 1.51 14.27
C GLY A 50 2.16 3.00 14.04
N SER A 51 2.87 3.67 13.13
CA SER A 51 2.68 5.09 12.85
C SER A 51 1.59 5.38 11.80
N VAL A 52 1.48 4.53 10.78
CA VAL A 52 0.55 4.73 9.65
C VAL A 52 -0.74 3.93 9.82
N GLY A 53 -0.69 2.76 10.46
CA GLY A 53 -1.85 1.88 10.67
C GLY A 53 -3.08 2.60 11.22
N PRO A 54 -2.98 3.45 12.25
CA PRO A 54 -4.13 4.20 12.77
C PRO A 54 -4.81 5.13 11.75
N THR A 55 -4.14 5.49 10.66
CA THR A 55 -4.69 6.32 9.59
C THR A 55 -5.39 5.52 8.49
N VAL A 56 -5.22 4.19 8.49
CA VAL A 56 -5.84 3.28 7.51
C VAL A 56 -7.17 2.80 8.06
N VAL A 57 -8.21 2.93 7.24
CA VAL A 57 -9.59 2.66 7.65
C VAL A 57 -10.25 1.67 6.71
N SER A 58 -11.29 0.99 7.20
CA SER A 58 -12.19 0.23 6.35
C SER A 58 -13.31 1.15 5.85
N VAL A 59 -13.60 1.10 4.55
CA VAL A 59 -14.72 1.79 3.91
C VAL A 59 -15.78 0.75 3.59
N VAL A 60 -16.90 0.81 4.28
CA VAL A 60 -18.05 -0.09 4.08
C VAL A 60 -19.14 0.67 3.33
N VAL A 61 -19.66 0.08 2.28
CA VAL A 61 -20.69 0.69 1.44
C VAL A 61 -21.91 -0.20 1.31
N GLY A 62 -23.09 0.41 1.35
CA GLY A 62 -24.35 -0.22 1.01
C GLY A 62 -24.81 0.24 -0.37
N LYS A 63 -25.09 -0.71 -1.27
CA LYS A 63 -25.61 -0.44 -2.62
C LYS A 63 -27.03 -0.99 -2.74
N THR A 64 -27.99 -0.13 -3.07
CA THR A 64 -29.38 -0.55 -3.31
C THR A 64 -29.45 -1.29 -4.65
N LEU A 65 -29.89 -2.52 -4.64
CA LEU A 65 -30.11 -3.30 -5.87
C LEU A 65 -31.40 -2.84 -6.55
N GLN A 66 -31.31 -2.33 -7.78
CA GLN A 66 -32.50 -2.04 -8.58
C GLN A 66 -33.32 -3.32 -8.79
N GLY A 67 -34.57 -3.32 -8.33
CA GLY A 67 -35.52 -4.43 -8.56
C GLY A 67 -35.44 -5.60 -7.57
N ARG A 68 -34.59 -5.54 -6.52
CA ARG A 68 -34.55 -6.53 -5.44
C ARG A 68 -34.65 -5.84 -4.07
N ARG A 69 -35.45 -6.41 -3.16
CA ARG A 69 -35.41 -6.01 -1.73
C ARG A 69 -34.09 -6.53 -1.15
N GLY A 70 -33.15 -5.65 -0.91
CA GLY A 70 -31.87 -5.97 -0.28
C GLY A 70 -30.79 -4.94 -0.61
N GLU A 71 -29.86 -4.79 0.30
CA GLU A 71 -28.68 -3.93 0.16
C GLU A 71 -27.47 -4.86 -0.07
N GLN A 72 -26.71 -4.62 -1.11
CA GLN A 72 -25.45 -5.32 -1.33
C GLN A 72 -24.37 -4.56 -0.60
N MET A 73 -23.70 -5.23 0.34
CA MET A 73 -22.56 -4.65 1.06
C MET A 73 -21.30 -4.84 0.24
N GLY A 74 -20.49 -3.77 0.17
CA GLY A 74 -19.14 -3.78 -0.36
C GLY A 74 -18.18 -3.22 0.68
N ALA A 75 -16.91 -3.56 0.56
CA ALA A 75 -15.88 -3.02 1.44
C ALA A 75 -14.58 -2.77 0.70
N GLY A 76 -13.78 -1.83 1.20
CA GLY A 76 -12.46 -1.50 0.72
C GLY A 76 -11.65 -0.79 1.79
N SER A 77 -10.43 -0.39 1.47
CA SER A 77 -9.60 0.40 2.36
C SER A 77 -9.62 1.87 2.00
N GLY A 78 -9.38 2.73 2.97
CA GLY A 78 -9.17 4.15 2.79
C GLY A 78 -8.04 4.64 3.68
N VAL A 79 -7.54 5.84 3.41
CA VAL A 79 -6.51 6.52 4.20
C VAL A 79 -7.00 7.89 4.60
N ILE A 80 -6.98 8.20 5.89
CA ILE A 80 -7.28 9.53 6.41
C ILE A 80 -6.13 10.45 6.03
N VAL A 81 -6.41 11.54 5.31
CA VAL A 81 -5.41 12.46 4.77
C VAL A 81 -5.47 13.85 5.41
N ALA A 82 -6.51 14.11 6.21
CA ALA A 82 -6.62 15.35 6.96
C ALA A 82 -7.42 15.13 8.27
N PRO A 83 -7.05 15.82 9.35
CA PRO A 83 -7.64 15.62 10.67
C PRO A 83 -9.13 15.92 10.73
N GLU A 84 -9.64 16.70 9.81
CA GLU A 84 -11.07 17.03 9.68
C GLU A 84 -11.89 15.85 9.13
N GLY A 85 -11.29 14.68 8.84
CA GLY A 85 -11.95 13.49 8.38
C GLY A 85 -12.05 13.36 6.85
N TYR A 86 -11.12 13.96 6.10
CA TYR A 86 -10.98 13.63 4.69
C TYR A 86 -10.24 12.32 4.51
N ILE A 87 -10.80 11.43 3.68
CA ILE A 87 -10.32 10.06 3.48
C ILE A 87 -10.21 9.80 1.99
N MET A 88 -9.04 9.35 1.54
CA MET A 88 -8.85 8.87 0.18
C MET A 88 -9.16 7.37 0.10
N THR A 89 -9.88 6.98 -0.94
CA THR A 89 -10.19 5.58 -1.29
C THR A 89 -10.27 5.45 -2.82
N ASN A 90 -10.58 4.26 -3.32
CA ASN A 90 -10.81 4.06 -4.74
C ASN A 90 -12.25 4.38 -5.15
N ASN A 91 -12.41 4.91 -6.36
CA ASN A 91 -13.73 5.21 -6.91
C ASN A 91 -14.60 3.95 -7.04
N HIS A 92 -14.02 2.82 -7.49
CA HIS A 92 -14.78 1.56 -7.65
C HIS A 92 -15.36 1.04 -6.32
N VAL A 93 -14.77 1.38 -5.18
CA VAL A 93 -15.30 1.02 -3.85
C VAL A 93 -16.61 1.74 -3.59
N VAL A 94 -16.67 3.04 -3.86
CA VAL A 94 -17.79 3.92 -3.49
C VAL A 94 -18.79 4.17 -4.62
N GLN A 95 -18.48 3.74 -5.82
CA GLN A 95 -19.34 3.92 -7.00
C GLN A 95 -20.70 3.27 -6.81
N GLY A 96 -21.77 4.08 -6.92
CA GLY A 96 -23.15 3.61 -6.74
C GLY A 96 -23.55 3.32 -5.29
N ALA A 97 -22.74 3.75 -4.30
CA ALA A 97 -23.08 3.60 -2.88
C ALA A 97 -24.21 4.55 -2.48
N GLY A 98 -25.26 4.02 -1.87
CA GLY A 98 -26.32 4.79 -1.23
C GLY A 98 -25.98 5.16 0.23
N ARG A 99 -25.14 4.37 0.87
CA ARG A 99 -24.65 4.58 2.23
C ARG A 99 -23.16 4.30 2.27
N ILE A 100 -22.43 5.13 2.99
CA ILE A 100 -20.99 4.96 3.22
C ILE A 100 -20.73 5.07 4.72
N GLU A 101 -19.99 4.11 5.26
CA GLU A 101 -19.54 4.07 6.64
C GLU A 101 -18.04 3.83 6.66
N VAL A 102 -17.33 4.54 7.51
CA VAL A 102 -15.89 4.37 7.71
C VAL A 102 -15.64 3.78 9.07
N ARG A 103 -14.85 2.74 9.16
CA ARG A 103 -14.44 2.11 10.43
C ARG A 103 -12.98 2.40 10.69
N LEU A 104 -12.72 3.04 11.82
CA LEU A 104 -11.39 3.36 12.29
C LEU A 104 -10.71 2.11 12.87
N ALA A 105 -9.40 2.21 13.10
CA ALA A 105 -8.61 1.10 13.67
C ALA A 105 -9.03 0.68 15.08
N ASP A 106 -9.66 1.59 15.85
CA ASP A 106 -10.21 1.31 17.18
C ASP A 106 -11.63 0.70 17.15
N GLY A 107 -12.17 0.44 15.96
CA GLY A 107 -13.52 -0.09 15.76
C GLY A 107 -14.62 0.98 15.70
N THR A 108 -14.30 2.25 15.91
CA THR A 108 -15.28 3.35 15.81
C THR A 108 -15.83 3.42 14.39
N ALA A 109 -17.15 3.43 14.24
CA ALA A 109 -17.84 3.57 12.96
C ALA A 109 -18.35 5.00 12.80
N LEU A 110 -17.98 5.64 11.71
CA LEU A 110 -18.37 7.00 11.38
C LEU A 110 -19.17 7.01 10.07
N PRO A 111 -20.36 7.64 10.02
CA PRO A 111 -21.01 7.93 8.75
C PRO A 111 -20.09 8.78 7.89
N ALA A 112 -20.14 8.56 6.58
CA ALA A 112 -19.35 9.36 5.64
C ALA A 112 -20.17 9.67 4.39
N ARG A 113 -19.73 10.70 3.67
CA ARG A 113 -20.30 11.11 2.40
C ARG A 113 -19.22 11.26 1.34
N LEU A 114 -19.59 11.05 0.09
CA LEU A 114 -18.68 11.28 -1.03
C LEU A 114 -18.47 12.80 -1.18
N ALA A 115 -17.22 13.24 -1.10
CA ALA A 115 -16.82 14.63 -1.33
C ALA A 115 -16.43 14.87 -2.80
N GLY A 116 -15.84 13.87 -3.45
CA GLY A 116 -15.49 13.92 -4.87
C GLY A 116 -14.97 12.56 -5.35
N ALA A 117 -15.05 12.33 -6.65
CA ALA A 117 -14.52 11.12 -7.28
C ALA A 117 -13.99 11.41 -8.68
N ASP A 118 -12.95 10.71 -9.06
CA ASP A 118 -12.40 10.69 -10.41
C ASP A 118 -12.33 9.25 -10.91
N PRO A 119 -13.28 8.82 -11.74
CA PRO A 119 -13.29 7.49 -12.32
C PRO A 119 -12.06 7.19 -13.22
N ALA A 120 -11.45 8.23 -13.83
CA ALA A 120 -10.34 8.04 -14.75
C ALA A 120 -9.06 7.61 -14.03
N THR A 121 -8.87 8.08 -12.80
CA THR A 121 -7.75 7.70 -11.93
C THR A 121 -8.12 6.65 -10.88
N ASP A 122 -9.40 6.26 -10.84
CA ASP A 122 -9.96 5.38 -9.80
C ASP A 122 -9.75 5.93 -8.38
N LEU A 123 -9.83 7.25 -8.19
CA LEU A 123 -9.72 7.90 -6.89
C LEU A 123 -11.06 8.46 -6.43
N ALA A 124 -11.29 8.43 -5.13
CA ALA A 124 -12.39 9.10 -4.47
C ALA A 124 -11.95 9.70 -3.14
N VAL A 125 -12.60 10.79 -2.75
CA VAL A 125 -12.43 11.43 -1.46
C VAL A 125 -13.75 11.39 -0.72
N LEU A 126 -13.70 10.89 0.52
CA LEU A 126 -14.83 10.88 1.45
C LEU A 126 -14.62 11.96 2.51
N ARG A 127 -15.72 12.38 3.10
CA ARG A 127 -15.75 13.18 4.30
C ARG A 127 -16.50 12.42 5.38
N ALA A 128 -15.80 11.98 6.42
CA ALA A 128 -16.38 11.36 7.58
C ALA A 128 -16.99 12.40 8.52
N ASP A 129 -18.11 12.07 9.18
CA ASP A 129 -18.72 12.91 10.17
C ASP A 129 -18.01 12.69 11.52
N THR A 130 -17.12 13.61 11.86
CA THR A 130 -16.34 13.58 13.10
C THR A 130 -16.46 14.90 13.85
N THR A 131 -16.47 14.83 15.17
CA THR A 131 -16.45 16.00 16.06
C THR A 131 -15.05 16.29 16.61
N GLY A 132 -14.09 15.38 16.39
CA GLY A 132 -12.71 15.47 16.85
C GLY A 132 -11.72 15.37 15.70
N GLY A 133 -10.45 15.71 15.97
CA GLY A 133 -9.36 15.48 15.02
C GLY A 133 -9.04 13.99 14.89
N LEU A 134 -8.96 13.48 13.66
CA LEU A 134 -8.58 12.11 13.38
C LEU A 134 -7.05 12.01 13.12
N PRO A 135 -6.42 10.86 13.42
CA PRO A 135 -5.06 10.61 12.96
C PRO A 135 -5.05 10.62 11.43
N TYR A 136 -4.04 11.21 10.82
CA TYR A 136 -3.95 11.33 9.36
C TYR A 136 -2.55 11.01 8.86
N ALA A 137 -2.47 10.44 7.66
CA ALA A 137 -1.22 10.18 6.96
C ALA A 137 -0.72 11.44 6.25
N ARG A 138 0.61 11.60 6.22
CA ARG A 138 1.26 12.64 5.41
C ARG A 138 1.62 12.06 4.05
N PHE A 139 1.40 12.84 3.00
CA PHE A 139 1.87 12.48 1.67
C PHE A 139 3.39 12.60 1.59
N GLY A 140 4.01 11.60 0.97
CA GLY A 140 5.41 11.66 0.57
C GLY A 140 5.55 12.25 -0.84
N ASP A 141 6.78 12.58 -1.20
CA ASP A 141 7.14 12.99 -2.56
C ASP A 141 7.55 11.76 -3.38
N SER A 142 6.74 11.42 -4.38
CA SER A 142 7.04 10.28 -5.27
C SER A 142 8.22 10.54 -6.23
N ALA A 143 8.64 11.80 -6.41
CA ALA A 143 9.76 12.14 -7.27
C ALA A 143 11.12 11.71 -6.70
N VAL A 144 11.20 11.52 -5.38
CA VAL A 144 12.45 11.10 -4.70
C VAL A 144 12.57 9.58 -4.53
N LEU A 145 11.61 8.81 -5.02
CA LEU A 145 11.62 7.35 -4.91
C LEU A 145 12.70 6.72 -5.79
N SER A 146 13.23 5.59 -5.33
CA SER A 146 14.25 4.81 -6.06
C SER A 146 13.81 3.36 -6.25
N VAL A 147 14.15 2.78 -7.39
CA VAL A 147 13.96 1.34 -7.64
C VAL A 147 14.77 0.54 -6.62
N GLY A 148 14.19 -0.52 -6.08
CA GLY A 148 14.77 -1.33 -4.99
C GLY A 148 14.43 -0.83 -3.59
N GLN A 149 13.85 0.36 -3.43
CA GLN A 149 13.40 0.87 -2.14
C GLN A 149 12.27 0.01 -1.56
N LEU A 150 12.33 -0.26 -0.24
CA LEU A 150 11.28 -0.98 0.48
C LEU A 150 9.95 -0.26 0.35
N ALA A 151 8.92 -1.00 -0.03
CA ALA A 151 7.54 -0.57 -0.04
C ALA A 151 6.72 -1.41 0.96
N ILE A 152 5.85 -0.75 1.71
CA ILE A 152 4.97 -1.39 2.69
C ILE A 152 3.54 -0.99 2.32
N ALA A 153 2.73 -1.98 1.96
CA ALA A 153 1.31 -1.78 1.71
C ALA A 153 0.51 -2.13 2.96
N ILE A 154 -0.37 -1.22 3.37
CA ILE A 154 -1.25 -1.40 4.53
C ILE A 154 -2.69 -1.21 4.07
N GLY A 155 -3.56 -2.18 4.36
CA GLY A 155 -4.97 -2.12 4.05
C GLY A 155 -5.82 -2.62 5.21
N ASN A 156 -7.11 -2.27 5.19
CA ASN A 156 -8.09 -2.78 6.17
C ASN A 156 -9.44 -3.05 5.47
N PRO A 157 -9.47 -3.95 4.48
CA PRO A 157 -10.67 -4.15 3.66
C PRO A 157 -11.82 -4.80 4.41
N LEU A 158 -11.55 -5.54 5.49
CA LEU A 158 -12.56 -6.27 6.26
C LEU A 158 -12.91 -5.59 7.60
N GLY A 159 -12.17 -4.57 8.01
CA GLY A 159 -12.45 -3.78 9.21
C GLY A 159 -12.12 -4.46 10.54
N PHE A 160 -11.42 -5.61 10.52
CA PHE A 160 -11.05 -6.34 11.73
C PHE A 160 -9.60 -6.11 12.14
N ASP A 161 -8.67 -6.22 11.16
CA ASP A 161 -7.24 -6.01 11.38
C ASP A 161 -6.59 -5.47 10.12
N SER A 162 -5.57 -4.63 10.30
CA SER A 162 -4.77 -4.13 9.18
C SER A 162 -3.99 -5.27 8.53
N THR A 163 -4.15 -5.44 7.24
CA THR A 163 -3.32 -6.35 6.43
C THR A 163 -2.07 -5.61 5.99
N VAL A 164 -0.91 -6.20 6.24
CA VAL A 164 0.39 -5.63 5.88
C VAL A 164 1.10 -6.54 4.87
N SER A 165 1.57 -5.96 3.79
CA SER A 165 2.41 -6.63 2.81
C SER A 165 3.64 -5.77 2.52
N THR A 166 4.77 -6.41 2.31
CA THR A 166 6.02 -5.74 1.99
C THR A 166 6.53 -6.16 0.62
N GLY A 167 7.27 -5.29 -0.01
CA GLY A 167 7.90 -5.53 -1.29
C GLY A 167 8.92 -4.45 -1.59
N VAL A 168 9.37 -4.38 -2.83
CA VAL A 168 10.26 -3.33 -3.30
C VAL A 168 9.68 -2.63 -4.53
N LEU A 169 10.03 -1.38 -4.71
CA LEU A 169 9.72 -0.66 -5.95
C LEU A 169 10.50 -1.28 -7.09
N SER A 170 9.83 -1.99 -7.98
CA SER A 170 10.46 -2.69 -9.09
C SER A 170 10.71 -1.78 -10.31
N ALA A 171 9.94 -0.70 -10.46
CA ALA A 171 10.07 0.27 -11.52
C ALA A 171 9.37 1.58 -11.17
N LEU A 172 9.80 2.67 -11.80
CA LEU A 172 9.19 4.00 -11.72
C LEU A 172 8.79 4.48 -13.12
N GLY A 173 7.88 5.46 -13.18
CA GLY A 173 7.49 6.12 -14.43
C GLY A 173 6.72 5.25 -15.43
N ARG A 174 6.13 4.13 -15.01
CA ARG A 174 5.28 3.29 -15.86
C ARG A 174 3.84 3.78 -15.82
N ALA A 175 3.28 4.09 -16.99
CA ALA A 175 1.87 4.39 -17.12
C ALA A 175 1.07 3.09 -17.24
N LEU A 176 0.08 2.91 -16.37
CA LEU A 176 -0.93 1.88 -16.49
C LEU A 176 -2.23 2.53 -16.98
N ARG A 177 -2.87 1.96 -18.01
CA ARG A 177 -4.23 2.35 -18.36
C ARG A 177 -5.18 1.65 -17.40
N SER A 178 -5.92 2.42 -16.62
CA SER A 178 -7.10 1.91 -15.92
C SER A 178 -8.15 1.50 -16.97
N ARG A 179 -8.80 0.36 -16.76
CA ARG A 179 -9.89 -0.12 -17.62
C ARG A 179 -11.21 0.43 -17.13
#